data_0e5e1fc6351b6f85fa6d5d531f49d62c
#
_entry.id   0e5e1fc6351b6f85fa6d5d531f49d62c
#
_cell.length_a   1.000
_cell.length_b   1.000
_cell.length_c   1.000
_cell.angle_alpha   90.00
_cell.angle_beta   90.00
_cell.angle_gamma   90.00
#
_symmetry.space_group_name_H-M   'P 1'
#
loop_
_entity.id
_entity.type
_entity.pdbx_description
1 polymer ?
#
loop_
_entity_poly.entity_id
_entity_poly.type
_entity_poly.pdbx_seq_one_letter_code
_entity_poly.pdbx_strand_id
1 'polypeptide(L)'
;MTRKRWPGPEYHVRATFRAPLPYVYAWCTDYTPGDAKLEGEKYQRKLIRRSRRHVTLEDLDESSTGWYWARLEVDLQPPDRWHLEVHGNMAQVIGDYQLTTLPDDRTRLDLWWRRRPGVLEFEHRPKKQAERSSTLGWQRFARALERDYQKSHPRRRR
;
A
#
# COMPACT_ATOMS: atom_id res chain seq x y z
N MET A 1 8.18 -16.18 -13.92
CA MET A 1 6.71 -16.08 -13.86
C MET A 1 6.27 -14.81 -14.58
N THR A 2 5.47 -14.93 -15.60
CA THR A 2 4.90 -13.80 -16.31
C THR A 2 3.86 -13.15 -15.40
N ARG A 3 4.10 -11.89 -14.98
CA ARG A 3 3.13 -11.11 -14.20
C ARG A 3 1.81 -11.05 -14.98
N LYS A 4 0.71 -11.43 -14.35
CA LYS A 4 -0.64 -11.23 -14.88
C LYS A 4 -0.81 -9.74 -15.21
N ARG A 5 -0.83 -9.40 -16.49
CA ARG A 5 -1.17 -8.04 -16.91
C ARG A 5 -2.68 -7.98 -17.12
N TRP A 6 -3.37 -7.30 -16.24
CA TRP A 6 -4.75 -6.95 -16.49
C TRP A 6 -4.81 -5.86 -17.57
N PRO A 7 -5.75 -5.94 -18.50
CA PRO A 7 -5.98 -4.86 -19.44
C PRO A 7 -6.43 -3.60 -18.68
N GLY A 8 -6.13 -2.45 -19.21
CA GLY A 8 -6.52 -1.17 -18.62
C GLY A 8 -5.32 -0.28 -18.29
N PRO A 9 -5.59 0.96 -17.85
CA PRO A 9 -4.54 1.93 -17.57
C PRO A 9 -3.71 1.50 -16.38
N GLU A 10 -2.41 1.77 -16.47
CA GLU A 10 -1.50 1.71 -15.34
C GLU A 10 -1.40 3.09 -14.70
N TYR A 11 -1.46 3.10 -13.38
CA TYR A 11 -1.31 4.28 -12.57
C TYR A 11 0.05 4.25 -11.90
N HIS A 12 0.73 5.38 -11.84
CA HIS A 12 2.01 5.51 -11.16
C HIS A 12 1.91 6.55 -10.06
N VAL A 13 2.38 6.17 -8.89
CA VAL A 13 2.43 7.02 -7.70
C VAL A 13 3.84 7.02 -7.14
N ARG A 14 4.28 8.17 -6.69
CA ARG A 14 5.58 8.34 -6.05
C ARG A 14 5.41 9.02 -4.70
N ALA A 15 6.09 8.51 -3.69
CA ALA A 15 6.15 9.10 -2.37
C ALA A 15 7.59 9.06 -1.84
N THR A 16 7.95 10.00 -0.96
CA THR A 16 9.25 10.05 -0.31
C THR A 16 9.07 10.00 1.20
N PHE A 17 9.86 9.17 1.85
CA PHE A 17 9.90 8.99 3.30
C PHE A 17 11.22 9.51 3.86
N ARG A 18 11.17 10.20 4.98
CA ARG A 18 12.35 10.64 5.73
C ARG A 18 12.78 9.57 6.74
N ALA A 19 13.12 8.41 6.21
CA ALA A 19 13.60 7.25 6.94
C ALA A 19 14.42 6.36 6.01
N PRO A 20 15.37 5.55 6.54
CA PRO A 20 16.19 4.65 5.74
C PRO A 20 15.37 3.48 5.19
N LEU A 21 15.80 2.97 4.04
CA LEU A 21 15.08 1.94 3.28
C LEU A 21 14.69 0.70 4.10
N PRO A 22 15.55 0.11 4.95
CA PRO A 22 15.16 -1.07 5.72
C PRO A 22 13.97 -0.80 6.66
N TYR A 23 13.91 0.39 7.26
CA TYR A 23 12.80 0.79 8.11
C TYR A 23 11.52 0.99 7.30
N VAL A 24 11.62 1.69 6.16
CA VAL A 24 10.48 1.92 5.26
C VAL A 24 9.92 0.60 4.75
N TYR A 25 10.79 -0.31 4.33
CA TYR A 25 10.35 -1.64 3.87
C TYR A 25 9.59 -2.40 4.96
N ALA A 26 10.17 -2.50 6.15
CA ALA A 26 9.54 -3.20 7.27
C ALA A 26 8.18 -2.59 7.64
N TRP A 27 8.10 -1.26 7.72
CA TRP A 27 6.88 -0.55 8.07
C TRP A 27 5.80 -0.68 6.99
N CYS A 28 6.14 -0.54 5.70
CA CYS A 28 5.19 -0.65 4.60
C CYS A 28 4.68 -2.08 4.37
N THR A 29 5.40 -3.10 4.83
CA THR A 29 5.05 -4.51 4.64
C THR A 29 4.55 -5.21 5.89
N ASP A 30 4.34 -4.48 6.99
CA ASP A 30 3.83 -5.05 8.24
C ASP A 30 2.32 -5.34 8.18
N TYR A 31 1.57 -4.59 7.38
CA TYR A 31 0.13 -4.77 7.15
C TYR A 31 -0.68 -4.86 8.45
N THR A 32 -0.52 -3.87 9.32
CA THR A 32 -1.20 -3.86 10.61
C THR A 32 -2.70 -3.52 10.49
N PRO A 33 -3.53 -3.89 11.48
CA PRO A 33 -4.91 -3.43 11.55
C PRO A 33 -5.06 -1.91 11.60
N GLY A 34 -4.01 -1.19 12.01
CA GLY A 34 -3.98 0.28 12.05
C GLY A 34 -4.02 0.96 10.69
N ASP A 35 -3.72 0.24 9.61
CA ASP A 35 -3.70 0.77 8.25
C ASP A 35 -5.06 1.34 7.84
N ALA A 36 -6.16 0.72 8.24
CA ALA A 36 -7.51 1.18 7.96
C ALA A 36 -7.70 2.64 8.39
N LYS A 37 -7.23 2.98 9.59
CA LYS A 37 -7.32 4.36 10.12
C LYS A 37 -6.47 5.33 9.30
N LEU A 38 -5.31 4.92 8.84
CA LEU A 38 -4.45 5.75 8.00
C LEU A 38 -5.06 6.00 6.62
N GLU A 39 -5.77 5.02 6.09
CA GLU A 39 -6.50 5.14 4.82
C GLU A 39 -7.81 5.94 4.97
N GLY A 40 -8.27 6.21 6.20
CA GLY A 40 -9.56 6.83 6.47
C GLY A 40 -10.73 5.85 6.32
N GLU A 41 -10.44 4.56 6.43
CA GLU A 41 -11.37 3.46 6.27
C GLU A 41 -11.73 2.81 7.61
N LYS A 42 -12.72 1.93 7.60
CA LYS A 42 -13.24 1.25 8.80
C LYS A 42 -13.14 -0.27 8.73
N TYR A 43 -12.46 -0.81 7.74
CA TYR A 43 -12.35 -2.24 7.61
C TYR A 43 -11.60 -2.85 8.81
N GLN A 44 -12.00 -4.06 9.17
CA GLN A 44 -11.30 -4.90 10.13
C GLN A 44 -10.38 -5.85 9.35
N ARG A 45 -9.10 -5.81 9.67
CA ARG A 45 -8.08 -6.64 9.03
C ARG A 45 -7.77 -7.87 9.85
N LYS A 46 -7.79 -9.01 9.18
CA LYS A 46 -7.39 -10.30 9.74
C LYS A 46 -6.17 -10.84 9.00
N LEU A 47 -5.11 -11.12 9.74
CA LEU A 47 -3.97 -11.85 9.21
C LEU A 47 -4.35 -13.33 9.08
N ILE A 48 -4.35 -13.87 7.85
CA ILE A 48 -4.62 -15.28 7.56
C ILE A 48 -3.34 -16.09 7.61
N ARG A 49 -2.29 -15.60 6.94
CA ARG A 49 -0.99 -16.28 6.85
C ARG A 49 0.13 -15.27 6.69
N ARG A 50 1.28 -15.56 7.30
CA ARG A 50 2.52 -14.82 7.08
C ARG A 50 3.70 -15.77 7.01
N SER A 51 4.52 -15.59 6.00
CA SER A 51 5.83 -16.23 5.83
C SER A 51 6.89 -15.17 5.50
N ARG A 52 8.14 -15.60 5.28
CA ARG A 52 9.20 -14.68 4.86
C ARG A 52 8.94 -13.99 3.52
N ARG A 53 8.14 -14.60 2.64
CA ARG A 53 7.92 -14.13 1.28
C ARG A 53 6.45 -13.91 0.91
N HIS A 54 5.54 -14.26 1.80
CA HIS A 54 4.13 -14.16 1.47
C HIS A 54 3.29 -13.77 2.68
N VAL A 55 2.32 -12.86 2.45
CA VAL A 55 1.34 -12.46 3.46
C VAL A 55 -0.04 -12.56 2.83
N THR A 56 -0.97 -13.22 3.51
CA THR A 56 -2.38 -13.26 3.15
C THR A 56 -3.20 -12.58 4.23
N LEU A 57 -4.04 -11.65 3.84
CA LEU A 57 -4.91 -10.85 4.71
C LEU A 57 -6.35 -10.86 4.20
N GLU A 58 -7.28 -10.63 5.10
CA GLU A 58 -8.67 -10.29 4.76
C GLU A 58 -9.08 -9.00 5.44
N ASP A 59 -9.68 -8.11 4.66
CA ASP A 59 -10.27 -6.87 5.12
C ASP A 59 -11.79 -6.96 4.97
N LEU A 60 -12.51 -6.65 6.04
CA LEU A 60 -13.96 -6.70 6.09
C LEU A 60 -14.51 -5.42 6.71
N ASP A 61 -15.47 -4.79 6.04
CA ASP A 61 -16.25 -3.68 6.58
C ASP A 61 -17.74 -3.90 6.26
N GLU A 62 -18.57 -3.80 7.28
CA GLU A 62 -20.02 -3.76 7.15
C GLU A 62 -20.45 -2.31 7.19
N SER A 63 -20.76 -1.74 6.01
CA SER A 63 -21.23 -0.37 5.90
C SER A 63 -22.74 -0.30 5.72
N SER A 64 -23.34 0.89 5.95
CA SER A 64 -24.76 1.16 5.67
C SER A 64 -25.12 0.98 4.18
N THR A 65 -24.15 1.00 3.29
CA THR A 65 -24.31 0.84 1.84
C THR A 65 -24.03 -0.58 1.34
N GLY A 66 -23.62 -1.49 2.23
CA GLY A 66 -23.33 -2.87 1.90
C GLY A 66 -22.05 -3.39 2.56
N TRP A 67 -21.63 -4.55 2.12
CA TRP A 67 -20.42 -5.21 2.60
C TRP A 67 -19.23 -4.84 1.73
N TYR A 68 -18.13 -4.45 2.37
CA TYR A 68 -16.81 -4.45 1.76
C TYR A 68 -16.04 -5.68 2.23
N TRP A 69 -15.55 -6.46 1.31
CA TRP A 69 -14.65 -7.58 1.56
C TRP A 69 -13.53 -7.58 0.55
N ALA A 70 -12.32 -7.76 1.03
CA ALA A 70 -11.15 -7.93 0.19
C ALA A 70 -10.18 -8.93 0.79
N ARG A 71 -9.63 -9.79 -0.06
CA ARG A 71 -8.49 -10.64 0.24
C ARG A 71 -7.27 -10.05 -0.42
N LEU A 72 -6.21 -9.87 0.37
CA LEU A 72 -4.94 -9.33 -0.07
C LEU A 72 -3.90 -10.46 -0.08
N GLU A 73 -3.27 -10.66 -1.21
CA GLU A 73 -2.13 -11.54 -1.37
C GLU A 73 -0.89 -10.71 -1.67
N VAL A 74 0.11 -10.80 -0.80
CA VAL A 74 1.32 -9.99 -0.87
C VAL A 74 2.54 -10.88 -1.05
N ASP A 75 3.25 -10.70 -2.14
CA ASP A 75 4.54 -11.35 -2.39
C ASP A 75 5.67 -10.40 -2.00
N LEU A 76 6.37 -10.74 -0.92
CA LEU A 76 7.49 -9.97 -0.40
C LEU A 76 8.77 -10.33 -1.17
N GLN A 77 9.47 -9.33 -1.65
CA GLN A 77 10.75 -9.43 -2.36
C GLN A 77 11.77 -8.49 -1.69
N PRO A 78 12.20 -8.84 -0.45
CA PRO A 78 13.18 -8.00 0.24
C PRO A 78 14.47 -7.87 -0.55
N PRO A 79 15.19 -6.76 -0.41
CA PRO A 79 15.02 -5.77 0.63
C PRO A 79 14.11 -4.58 0.24
N ASP A 80 13.65 -4.49 -1.01
CA ASP A 80 13.15 -3.24 -1.57
C ASP A 80 11.89 -3.34 -2.44
N ARG A 81 11.32 -4.53 -2.60
CA ARG A 81 10.15 -4.76 -3.48
C ARG A 81 9.09 -5.61 -2.81
N TRP A 82 7.85 -5.39 -3.25
CA TRP A 82 6.75 -6.33 -3.02
C TRP A 82 5.67 -6.16 -4.09
N HIS A 83 4.88 -7.19 -4.24
CA HIS A 83 3.73 -7.23 -5.14
C HIS A 83 2.48 -7.48 -4.32
N LEU A 84 1.40 -6.78 -4.64
CA LEU A 84 0.10 -6.91 -3.98
C LEU A 84 -0.98 -7.25 -5.01
N GLU A 85 -1.77 -8.27 -4.72
CA GLU A 85 -3.03 -8.52 -5.40
C GLU A 85 -4.19 -8.38 -4.41
N VAL A 86 -5.18 -7.58 -4.76
CA VAL A 86 -6.42 -7.41 -4.00
C VAL A 86 -7.57 -8.03 -4.78
N HIS A 87 -8.25 -8.97 -4.16
CA HIS A 87 -9.44 -9.64 -4.68
C HIS A 87 -10.60 -9.37 -3.74
N GLY A 88 -11.60 -8.62 -4.21
CA GLY A 88 -12.73 -8.26 -3.37
C GLY A 88 -14.00 -8.00 -4.16
N ASN A 89 -15.09 -7.76 -3.44
CA ASN A 89 -16.37 -7.43 -4.03
C ASN A 89 -16.43 -5.98 -4.56
N MET A 90 -15.62 -5.08 -4.00
CA MET A 90 -15.60 -3.66 -4.36
C MET A 90 -14.24 -3.19 -4.90
N ALA A 91 -13.20 -3.98 -4.79
CA ALA A 91 -11.89 -3.65 -5.31
C ALA A 91 -11.19 -4.89 -5.86
N GLN A 92 -10.66 -4.79 -7.06
CA GLN A 92 -9.70 -5.74 -7.61
C GLN A 92 -8.54 -4.93 -8.17
N VAL A 93 -7.41 -5.04 -7.51
CA VAL A 93 -6.23 -4.22 -7.79
C VAL A 93 -4.99 -5.10 -7.78
N ILE A 94 -4.05 -4.81 -8.65
CA ILE A 94 -2.68 -5.30 -8.57
C ILE A 94 -1.75 -4.11 -8.43
N GLY A 95 -0.72 -4.25 -7.60
CA GLY A 95 0.28 -3.21 -7.36
C GLY A 95 1.68 -3.77 -7.27
N ASP A 96 2.61 -3.09 -7.90
CA ASP A 96 4.04 -3.34 -7.82
C ASP A 96 4.73 -2.18 -7.13
N TYR A 97 5.45 -2.49 -6.06
CA TYR A 97 6.11 -1.53 -5.20
C TYR A 97 7.62 -1.67 -5.30
N GLN A 98 8.30 -0.55 -5.43
CA GLN A 98 9.76 -0.46 -5.45
C GLN A 98 10.24 0.65 -4.56
N LEU A 99 11.15 0.34 -3.64
CA LEU A 99 11.86 1.34 -2.85
C LEU A 99 13.22 1.64 -3.46
N THR A 100 13.65 2.89 -3.35
CA THR A 100 14.98 3.36 -3.78
C THR A 100 15.56 4.24 -2.69
N THR A 101 16.79 3.94 -2.28
CA THR A 101 17.55 4.80 -1.35
C THR A 101 17.85 6.14 -1.99
N LEU A 102 17.59 7.20 -1.25
CA LEU A 102 17.97 8.58 -1.59
C LEU A 102 19.02 9.10 -0.59
N PRO A 103 19.74 10.20 -0.91
CA PRO A 103 20.61 10.85 0.06
C PRO A 103 19.87 11.27 1.33
N ASP A 104 20.63 11.49 2.44
CA ASP A 104 20.13 11.98 3.73
C ASP A 104 19.10 11.05 4.41
N ASP A 105 19.37 9.75 4.40
CA ASP A 105 18.50 8.72 5.00
C ASP A 105 17.03 8.83 4.55
N ARG A 106 16.82 9.13 3.30
CA ARG A 106 15.49 9.15 2.67
C ARG A 106 15.29 7.96 1.77
N THR A 107 14.05 7.61 1.58
CA THR A 107 13.64 6.51 0.70
C THR A 107 12.51 6.98 -0.21
N ARG A 108 12.61 6.67 -1.48
CA ARG A 108 11.54 6.88 -2.45
C ARG A 108 10.79 5.58 -2.70
N LEU A 109 9.47 5.66 -2.67
CA LEU A 109 8.56 4.63 -3.16
C LEU A 109 8.10 5.00 -4.56
N ASP A 110 8.19 4.06 -5.46
CA ASP A 110 7.47 4.03 -6.73
C ASP A 110 6.44 2.90 -6.67
N LEU A 111 5.19 3.20 -6.95
CA LEU A 111 4.06 2.27 -7.00
C LEU A 111 3.42 2.33 -8.38
N TRP A 112 3.36 1.21 -9.06
CA TRP A 112 2.57 1.01 -10.27
C TRP A 112 1.40 0.11 -9.94
N TRP A 113 0.18 0.56 -10.24
CA TRP A 113 -1.00 -0.22 -9.94
C TRP A 113 -2.02 -0.20 -11.09
N ARG A 114 -2.85 -1.24 -11.13
CA ARG A 114 -3.91 -1.42 -12.11
C ARG A 114 -5.16 -1.92 -11.41
N ARG A 115 -6.32 -1.55 -11.94
CA ARG A 115 -7.61 -2.13 -11.56
C ARG A 115 -8.05 -3.15 -12.59
N ARG A 116 -8.81 -4.13 -12.16
CA ARG A 116 -9.51 -5.02 -13.09
C ARG A 116 -10.69 -4.25 -13.70
N PRO A 117 -10.79 -4.18 -15.04
CA PRO A 117 -11.91 -3.52 -15.70
C PRO A 117 -13.25 -4.17 -15.34
N GLY A 118 -14.32 -3.37 -15.24
CA GLY A 118 -15.70 -3.84 -15.10
C GLY A 118 -16.11 -4.31 -13.71
N VAL A 119 -15.29 -4.09 -12.67
CA VAL A 119 -15.66 -4.50 -11.31
C VAL A 119 -16.50 -3.46 -10.58
N LEU A 120 -16.42 -2.17 -10.91
CA LEU A 120 -17.26 -1.10 -10.34
C LEU A 120 -17.27 0.20 -11.15
N GLU A 121 -18.36 0.97 -10.95
CA GLU A 121 -18.56 2.31 -11.52
C GLU A 121 -17.51 3.36 -11.12
N PHE A 122 -16.71 3.10 -10.09
CA PHE A 122 -15.60 3.97 -9.67
C PHE A 122 -14.43 4.01 -10.67
N GLU A 123 -14.44 3.16 -11.67
CA GLU A 123 -13.39 3.06 -12.68
C GLU A 123 -13.39 4.19 -13.69
N HIS A 124 -14.45 5.02 -13.70
CA HIS A 124 -14.57 6.16 -14.61
C HIS A 124 -13.82 7.41 -14.16
N ARG A 125 -13.07 7.34 -13.06
CA ARG A 125 -12.24 8.48 -12.64
C ARG A 125 -11.12 8.72 -13.65
N PRO A 126 -10.91 9.97 -14.07
CA PRO A 126 -9.76 10.32 -14.90
C PRO A 126 -8.46 9.84 -14.25
N LYS A 127 -7.52 9.33 -15.06
CA LYS A 127 -6.24 8.80 -14.59
C LYS A 127 -5.54 9.74 -13.60
N LYS A 128 -5.42 11.03 -13.95
CA LYS A 128 -4.79 12.04 -13.09
C LYS A 128 -5.46 12.19 -11.73
N GLN A 129 -6.78 12.06 -11.66
CA GLN A 129 -7.52 12.13 -10.39
C GLN A 129 -7.26 10.90 -9.52
N ALA A 130 -7.23 9.71 -10.12
CA ALA A 130 -6.91 8.47 -9.42
C ALA A 130 -5.48 8.50 -8.87
N GLU A 131 -4.50 8.94 -9.65
CA GLU A 131 -3.10 9.09 -9.24
C GLU A 131 -2.97 10.13 -8.12
N ARG A 132 -3.67 11.27 -8.22
CA ARG A 132 -3.68 12.30 -7.17
C ARG A 132 -4.23 11.77 -5.85
N SER A 133 -5.36 11.08 -5.87
CA SER A 133 -5.97 10.48 -4.67
C SER A 133 -5.03 9.47 -4.01
N SER A 134 -4.40 8.63 -4.81
CA SER A 134 -3.42 7.66 -4.33
C SER A 134 -2.18 8.34 -3.74
N THR A 135 -1.68 9.39 -4.38
CA THR A 135 -0.55 10.19 -3.88
C THR A 135 -0.87 10.81 -2.52
N LEU A 136 -2.06 11.37 -2.34
CA LEU A 136 -2.49 11.93 -1.05
C LEU A 136 -2.57 10.85 0.04
N GLY A 137 -3.03 9.66 -0.30
CA GLY A 137 -3.02 8.50 0.60
C GLY A 137 -1.60 8.16 1.05
N TRP A 138 -0.67 8.03 0.12
CA TRP A 138 0.73 7.74 0.43
C TRP A 138 1.45 8.85 1.19
N GLN A 139 1.06 10.10 1.01
CA GLN A 139 1.55 11.20 1.85
C GLN A 139 1.09 11.08 3.31
N ARG A 140 -0.12 10.56 3.56
CA ARG A 140 -0.57 10.25 4.93
C ARG A 140 0.26 9.12 5.55
N PHE A 141 0.51 8.05 4.80
CA PHE A 141 1.39 6.96 5.21
C PHE A 141 2.80 7.47 5.51
N ALA A 142 3.37 8.31 4.65
CA ALA A 142 4.69 8.88 4.86
C ALA A 142 4.79 9.67 6.18
N ARG A 143 3.81 10.52 6.46
CA ARG A 143 3.77 11.27 7.73
C ARG A 143 3.64 10.36 8.96
N ALA A 144 2.85 9.29 8.86
CA ALA A 144 2.70 8.32 9.95
C ALA A 144 4.01 7.56 10.20
N LEU A 145 4.63 7.05 9.15
CA LEU A 145 5.91 6.36 9.20
C LEU A 145 7.02 7.25 9.80
N GLU A 146 7.10 8.49 9.35
CA GLU A 146 8.11 9.44 9.86
C GLU A 146 7.95 9.72 11.35
N ARG A 147 6.70 9.84 11.83
CA ARG A 147 6.42 9.97 13.28
C ARG A 147 6.88 8.74 14.06
N ASP A 148 6.60 7.55 13.56
CA ASP A 148 6.99 6.29 14.20
C ASP A 148 8.50 6.12 14.21
N TYR A 149 9.16 6.46 13.09
CA TYR A 149 10.61 6.45 13.00
C TYR A 149 11.27 7.39 13.98
N GLN A 150 10.77 8.63 14.10
CA GLN A 150 11.30 9.62 15.04
C GLN A 150 11.12 9.21 16.50
N LYS A 151 10.01 8.54 16.86
CA LYS A 151 9.77 8.01 18.21
C LYS A 151 10.77 6.92 18.57
N SER A 152 11.06 6.02 17.64
CA SER A 152 11.98 4.90 17.85
C SER A 152 13.46 5.29 17.70
N HIS A 153 13.75 6.43 17.05
CA HIS A 153 15.09 6.96 16.80
C HIS A 153 15.18 8.43 17.21
N PRO A 154 15.06 8.76 18.51
CA PRO A 154 15.08 10.14 18.96
C PRO A 154 16.44 10.77 18.63
N ARG A 155 16.41 11.93 17.97
CA ARG A 155 17.64 12.70 17.72
C ARG A 155 18.29 13.02 19.07
N ARG A 156 19.51 12.57 19.28
CA ARG A 156 20.31 13.03 20.44
C ARG A 156 20.39 14.55 20.32
N ARG A 157 19.81 15.28 21.27
CA ARG A 157 20.03 16.72 21.39
C ARG A 157 21.54 16.91 21.63
N ARG A 158 22.22 17.55 20.71
CA ARG A 158 23.58 18.03 20.90
C ARG A 158 23.55 19.23 21.83
#